data_77da1dc9564d7f34da041132234ecc3c
#
_entry.id   77da1dc9564d7f34da041132234ecc3c
#
_cell.length_a   1.000
_cell.length_b   1.000
_cell.length_c   1.000
_cell.angle_alpha   90.00
_cell.angle_beta   90.00
_cell.angle_gamma   90.00
#
_symmetry.space_group_name_H-M   'P 1'
#
loop_
_entity.id
_entity.type
_entity.pdbx_description
1 polymer ?
#
loop_
_entity_poly.entity_id
_entity_poly.type
_entity_poly.pdbx_seq_one_letter_code
_entity_poly.pdbx_strand_id
1 'polypeptide(L)'
;MSSKLPYRPCVGIMLLNDEDKVFVGKRIDQTVEGWQMPQGGIDKGETPKQAALRELQEEVGTDKVEIIAEMDEWVTYDLPEHLIGVAFHGRYRGQKQKWFALRFTGQDADINLTAHEPEFSAFQWVDMDRLPGLIVPFKRETYKQVIAAFRPLARR
;
A
#
# COMPACT_ATOMS: atom_id res chain seq x y z
N MET A 1 13.90 -18.26 -15.48
CA MET A 1 14.84 -17.12 -15.36
C MET A 1 14.33 -16.10 -14.37
N SER A 2 13.08 -15.62 -14.55
CA SER A 2 12.47 -14.68 -13.60
C SER A 2 12.42 -15.24 -12.17
N SER A 3 12.26 -16.56 -12.01
CA SER A 3 12.20 -17.19 -10.69
C SER A 3 13.49 -17.06 -9.87
N LYS A 4 14.58 -16.65 -10.51
CA LYS A 4 15.86 -16.48 -9.81
C LYS A 4 16.02 -15.07 -9.21
N LEU A 5 15.17 -14.14 -9.60
CA LEU A 5 15.25 -12.79 -9.04
C LEU A 5 14.61 -12.76 -7.64
N PRO A 6 15.12 -11.90 -6.75
CA PRO A 6 14.54 -11.78 -5.42
C PRO A 6 13.23 -10.97 -5.46
N TYR A 7 12.48 -11.03 -4.36
CA TYR A 7 11.37 -10.11 -4.13
C TYR A 7 11.88 -8.84 -3.48
N ARG A 8 11.29 -7.71 -3.87
CA ARG A 8 11.61 -6.42 -3.25
C ARG A 8 10.87 -6.31 -1.92
N PRO A 9 11.57 -6.10 -0.79
CA PRO A 9 10.89 -5.95 0.49
C PRO A 9 10.19 -4.59 0.59
N CYS A 10 8.90 -4.63 0.89
CA CYS A 10 8.04 -3.45 0.92
C CYS A 10 7.08 -3.50 2.09
N VAL A 11 6.45 -2.38 2.36
CA VAL A 11 5.35 -2.29 3.32
C VAL A 11 4.10 -1.83 2.58
N GLY A 12 2.94 -2.21 3.11
CA GLY A 12 1.66 -1.71 2.65
C GLY A 12 0.87 -1.21 3.84
N ILE A 13 -0.02 -0.26 3.59
CA ILE A 13 -0.76 0.41 4.65
C ILE A 13 -2.24 0.42 4.33
N MET A 14 -3.03 -0.19 5.21
CA MET A 14 -4.48 0.00 5.19
C MET A 14 -4.80 1.10 6.20
N LEU A 15 -5.03 2.31 5.71
CA LEU A 15 -5.37 3.44 6.56
C LEU A 15 -6.89 3.55 6.65
N LEU A 16 -7.42 3.43 7.85
CA LEU A 16 -8.86 3.45 8.12
C LEU A 16 -9.25 4.76 8.79
N ASN A 17 -10.32 5.39 8.30
CA ASN A 17 -10.89 6.56 8.97
C ASN A 17 -11.87 6.12 10.07
N ASP A 18 -12.55 7.07 10.69
CA ASP A 18 -13.47 6.79 11.79
C ASP A 18 -14.76 6.08 11.34
N GLU A 19 -15.01 6.01 10.05
CA GLU A 19 -16.12 5.25 9.47
C GLU A 19 -15.67 3.87 8.95
N ASP A 20 -14.44 3.47 9.26
CA ASP A 20 -13.82 2.22 8.80
C ASP A 20 -13.70 2.11 7.29
N LYS A 21 -13.63 3.25 6.61
CA LYS A 21 -13.33 3.30 5.18
C LYS A 21 -11.84 3.39 4.97
N VAL A 22 -11.38 2.90 3.82
CA VAL A 22 -9.98 2.74 3.50
C VAL A 22 -9.51 3.85 2.55
N PHE A 23 -8.36 4.42 2.86
CA PHE A 23 -7.70 5.38 1.98
C PHE A 23 -7.17 4.69 0.72
N VAL A 24 -7.51 5.23 -0.45
CA VAL A 24 -6.87 4.85 -1.71
C VAL A 24 -6.47 6.11 -2.46
N GLY A 25 -5.31 6.04 -3.09
CA GLY A 25 -4.78 7.13 -3.90
C GLY A 25 -4.72 6.75 -5.37
N LYS A 26 -4.88 7.74 -6.22
CA LYS A 26 -4.75 7.57 -7.65
C LYS A 26 -3.34 7.99 -8.07
N ARG A 27 -2.59 7.07 -8.66
CA ARG A 27 -1.20 7.34 -9.02
C ARG A 27 -1.09 8.41 -10.10
N ILE A 28 -0.05 9.23 -9.99
CA ILE A 28 0.25 10.28 -10.96
C ILE A 28 0.77 9.67 -12.26
N ASP A 29 1.55 8.62 -12.19
CA ASP A 29 2.27 8.05 -13.33
C ASP A 29 1.42 7.26 -14.31
N GLN A 30 0.16 7.21 -14.19
CA GLN A 30 -0.89 6.80 -15.12
C GLN A 30 -0.56 5.66 -16.12
N THR A 31 0.54 4.94 -15.94
CA THR A 31 0.86 3.83 -16.85
C THR A 31 -0.16 2.70 -16.69
N VAL A 32 -0.80 2.62 -15.52
CA VAL A 32 -1.86 1.67 -15.24
C VAL A 32 -2.93 2.40 -14.45
N GLU A 33 -4.16 2.35 -14.93
CA GLU A 33 -5.28 2.93 -14.18
C GLU A 33 -5.55 2.10 -12.95
N GLY A 34 -5.85 2.79 -11.86
CA GLY A 34 -6.23 2.12 -10.63
C GLY A 34 -6.04 3.00 -9.42
N TRP A 35 -6.74 2.63 -8.38
CA TRP A 35 -6.63 3.24 -7.07
C TRP A 35 -5.95 2.23 -6.17
N GLN A 36 -5.01 2.68 -5.36
CA GLN A 36 -4.26 1.77 -4.52
C GLN A 36 -4.08 2.30 -3.10
N MET A 37 -3.92 1.38 -2.17
CA MET A 37 -3.50 1.71 -0.82
C MET A 37 -2.03 2.14 -0.83
N PRO A 38 -1.61 3.00 0.12
CA PRO A 38 -0.20 3.41 0.19
C PRO A 38 0.72 2.21 0.37
N GLN A 39 1.85 2.25 -0.30
CA GLN A 39 2.86 1.20 -0.19
C GLN A 39 4.21 1.74 -0.65
N GLY A 40 5.27 1.11 -0.22
CA GLY A 40 6.61 1.52 -0.64
C GLY A 40 7.68 0.58 -0.12
N GLY A 41 8.92 0.82 -0.56
CA GLY A 41 10.06 -0.01 -0.21
C GLY A 41 10.53 0.20 1.23
N ILE A 42 11.13 -0.83 1.80
CA ILE A 42 11.81 -0.75 3.08
C ILE A 42 13.27 -0.40 2.80
N ASP A 43 13.74 0.69 3.40
CA ASP A 43 15.12 1.12 3.23
C ASP A 43 16.06 0.28 4.11
N LYS A 44 17.31 0.20 3.69
CA LYS A 44 18.32 -0.53 4.44
C LYS A 44 18.42 0.01 5.87
N GLY A 45 18.35 -0.88 6.84
CA GLY A 45 18.42 -0.52 8.25
C GLY A 45 17.09 -0.13 8.87
N GLU A 46 16.04 -0.03 8.06
CA GLU A 46 14.70 0.31 8.54
C GLU A 46 13.93 -0.94 8.96
N THR A 47 13.17 -0.85 10.06
CA THR A 47 12.19 -1.90 10.36
C THR A 47 10.97 -1.70 9.47
N PRO A 48 10.16 -2.75 9.24
CA PRO A 48 8.91 -2.56 8.48
C PRO A 48 8.00 -1.49 9.07
N LYS A 49 7.89 -1.41 10.39
CA LYS A 49 7.07 -0.39 11.05
C LYS A 49 7.57 1.03 10.74
N GLN A 50 8.89 1.24 10.81
CA GLN A 50 9.48 2.54 10.48
C GLN A 50 9.22 2.90 9.03
N ALA A 51 9.35 1.93 8.13
CA ALA A 51 9.09 2.13 6.71
C ALA A 51 7.63 2.51 6.46
N ALA A 52 6.69 1.85 7.16
CA ALA A 52 5.27 2.14 7.00
C ALA A 52 4.95 3.58 7.38
N LEU A 53 5.47 4.05 8.52
CA LEU A 53 5.23 5.41 8.97
C LEU A 53 5.88 6.45 8.05
N ARG A 54 7.08 6.16 7.58
CA ARG A 54 7.77 7.04 6.63
C ARG A 54 7.02 7.14 5.31
N GLU A 55 6.65 6.00 4.73
CA GLU A 55 5.93 5.99 3.46
C GLU A 55 4.58 6.70 3.58
N LEU A 56 3.91 6.56 4.71
CA LEU A 56 2.66 7.26 4.93
C LEU A 56 2.86 8.78 4.91
N GLN A 57 3.90 9.27 5.57
CA GLN A 57 4.18 10.71 5.55
C GLN A 57 4.55 11.19 4.16
N GLU A 58 5.30 10.39 3.40
CA GLU A 58 5.70 10.77 2.04
C GLU A 58 4.52 10.78 1.08
N GLU A 59 3.66 9.75 1.14
CA GLU A 59 2.59 9.59 0.16
C GLU A 59 1.28 10.29 0.55
N VAL A 60 0.97 10.31 1.83
CA VAL A 60 -0.30 10.84 2.33
C VAL A 60 -0.11 12.16 3.07
N GLY A 61 1.10 12.43 3.54
CA GLY A 61 1.44 13.70 4.16
C GLY A 61 0.92 13.88 5.56
N THR A 62 0.69 12.79 6.30
CA THR A 62 0.20 12.88 7.67
C THR A 62 0.94 11.91 8.59
N ASP A 63 1.07 12.30 9.85
CA ASP A 63 1.55 11.44 10.93
C ASP A 63 0.46 11.20 11.99
N LYS A 64 -0.76 11.65 11.72
CA LYS A 64 -1.88 11.52 12.66
C LYS A 64 -2.52 10.15 12.55
N VAL A 65 -1.81 9.14 13.03
CA VAL A 65 -2.22 7.75 12.90
C VAL A 65 -1.83 6.94 14.13
N GLU A 66 -2.54 5.84 14.33
CA GLU A 66 -2.19 4.82 15.30
C GLU A 66 -2.09 3.49 14.58
N ILE A 67 -1.04 2.72 14.84
CA ILE A 67 -0.92 1.36 14.31
C ILE A 67 -1.84 0.48 15.14
N ILE A 68 -2.83 -0.14 14.51
CA ILE A 68 -3.80 -0.98 15.20
C ILE A 68 -3.62 -2.46 14.94
N ALA A 69 -2.93 -2.84 13.87
CA ALA A 69 -2.62 -4.24 13.59
C ALA A 69 -1.50 -4.36 12.59
N GLU A 70 -0.88 -5.52 12.58
CA GLU A 70 0.18 -5.88 11.65
C GLU A 70 -0.06 -7.32 11.23
N MET A 71 0.04 -7.62 9.93
CA MET A 71 -0.04 -8.99 9.47
C MET A 71 1.20 -9.76 9.90
N ASP A 72 1.01 -10.96 10.42
CA ASP A 72 2.13 -11.79 10.87
C ASP A 72 3.00 -12.27 9.71
N GLU A 73 2.38 -12.52 8.57
CA GLU A 73 3.05 -13.07 7.41
C GLU A 73 3.27 -12.02 6.33
N TRP A 74 4.34 -12.22 5.57
CA TRP A 74 4.58 -11.42 4.36
C TRP A 74 3.70 -11.92 3.23
N VAL A 75 3.15 -10.98 2.45
CA VAL A 75 2.36 -11.29 1.27
C VAL A 75 3.22 -11.02 0.05
N THR A 76 3.28 -11.99 -0.86
CA THR A 76 4.10 -11.83 -2.08
C THR A 76 3.21 -11.77 -3.31
N TYR A 77 3.68 -11.03 -4.33
CA TYR A 77 3.13 -11.14 -5.66
C TYR A 77 4.28 -11.07 -6.68
N ASP A 78 4.08 -11.74 -7.80
CA ASP A 78 5.04 -11.72 -8.91
C ASP A 78 4.58 -10.69 -9.95
N LEU A 79 5.53 -10.01 -10.56
CA LEU A 79 5.24 -9.13 -11.68
C LEU A 79 4.77 -9.98 -12.87
N PRO A 80 3.86 -9.45 -13.70
CA PRO A 80 3.58 -10.07 -15.01
C PRO A 80 4.87 -10.18 -15.79
N GLU A 81 5.00 -11.23 -16.61
CA GLU A 81 6.23 -11.49 -17.34
C GLU A 81 6.74 -10.30 -18.14
N HIS A 82 5.84 -9.55 -18.75
CA HIS A 82 6.24 -8.40 -19.57
C HIS A 82 6.85 -7.26 -18.76
N LEU A 83 6.69 -7.25 -17.44
CA LEU A 83 7.27 -6.23 -16.55
C LEU A 83 8.55 -6.70 -15.87
N ILE A 84 8.82 -8.01 -15.89
CA ILE A 84 10.05 -8.54 -15.31
C ILE A 84 11.21 -8.08 -16.21
N GLY A 85 12.25 -7.51 -15.58
CA GLY A 85 13.36 -6.93 -16.30
C GLY A 85 13.15 -5.47 -16.67
N VAL A 86 11.97 -4.91 -16.41
CA VAL A 86 11.62 -3.51 -16.71
C VAL A 86 11.29 -2.75 -15.41
N ALA A 87 10.28 -3.22 -14.68
CA ALA A 87 9.90 -2.59 -13.41
C ALA A 87 11.00 -2.78 -12.37
N PHE A 88 11.14 -1.80 -11.46
CA PHE A 88 12.15 -1.82 -10.38
C PHE A 88 13.57 -1.99 -10.92
N HIS A 89 13.87 -1.39 -12.08
CA HIS A 89 15.18 -1.46 -12.74
C HIS A 89 15.61 -2.90 -13.10
N GLY A 90 14.63 -3.80 -13.26
CA GLY A 90 14.90 -5.19 -13.65
C GLY A 90 15.50 -6.05 -12.55
N ARG A 91 15.49 -5.60 -11.30
CA ARG A 91 16.19 -6.27 -10.18
C ARG A 91 15.34 -7.30 -9.44
N TYR A 92 14.02 -7.26 -9.61
CA TYR A 92 13.12 -8.04 -8.78
C TYR A 92 12.08 -8.77 -9.62
N ARG A 93 11.63 -9.92 -9.12
CA ARG A 93 10.53 -10.67 -9.72
C ARG A 93 9.15 -10.18 -9.27
N GLY A 94 9.10 -9.38 -8.22
CA GLY A 94 7.89 -8.86 -7.62
C GLY A 94 8.20 -8.26 -6.28
N GLN A 95 7.21 -8.24 -5.40
CA GLN A 95 7.37 -7.69 -4.06
C GLN A 95 6.96 -8.70 -3.00
N LYS A 96 7.62 -8.65 -1.84
CA LYS A 96 7.11 -9.22 -0.60
C LYS A 96 6.74 -8.05 0.30
N GLN A 97 5.53 -8.07 0.84
CA GLN A 97 4.96 -6.93 1.53
C GLN A 97 4.55 -7.29 2.95
N LYS A 98 4.95 -6.45 3.89
CA LYS A 98 4.47 -6.50 5.26
C LYS A 98 3.38 -5.45 5.41
N TRP A 99 2.17 -5.87 5.74
CA TRP A 99 1.02 -4.97 5.78
C TRP A 99 0.66 -4.57 7.20
N PHE A 100 0.28 -3.31 7.35
CA PHE A 100 -0.13 -2.71 8.61
C PHE A 100 -1.50 -2.08 8.44
N ALA A 101 -2.33 -2.20 9.47
CA ALA A 101 -3.57 -1.43 9.55
C ALA A 101 -3.35 -0.27 10.52
N LEU A 102 -3.68 0.92 10.07
CA LEU A 102 -3.51 2.15 10.84
C LEU A 102 -4.84 2.86 10.94
N ARG A 103 -5.11 3.42 12.11
CA ARG A 103 -6.28 4.28 12.32
C ARG A 103 -5.87 5.73 12.10
N PHE A 104 -6.57 6.41 11.19
CA PHE A 104 -6.36 7.84 10.97
C PHE A 104 -7.02 8.63 12.10
N THR A 105 -6.26 9.48 12.79
CA THR A 105 -6.73 10.26 13.93
C THR A 105 -6.91 11.73 13.59
N GLY A 106 -6.69 12.11 12.34
CA GLY A 106 -6.85 13.46 11.86
C GLY A 106 -8.11 13.65 11.04
N GLN A 107 -8.14 14.72 10.28
CA GLN A 107 -9.22 15.07 9.36
C GLN A 107 -8.68 15.12 7.94
N ASP A 108 -9.55 15.10 6.94
CA ASP A 108 -9.13 15.14 5.53
C ASP A 108 -8.21 16.33 5.24
N ALA A 109 -8.42 17.44 5.91
CA ALA A 109 -7.57 18.63 5.76
C ALA A 109 -6.13 18.38 6.20
N ASP A 110 -5.88 17.35 6.99
CA ASP A 110 -4.52 16.98 7.44
C ASP A 110 -3.78 16.15 6.42
N ILE A 111 -4.45 15.71 5.36
CA ILE A 111 -3.84 14.93 4.28
C ILE A 111 -3.21 15.91 3.29
N ASN A 112 -1.93 15.69 2.98
CA ASN A 112 -1.19 16.53 2.04
C ASN A 112 -0.43 15.66 1.05
N LEU A 113 -1.02 15.45 -0.12
CA LEU A 113 -0.43 14.60 -1.16
C LEU A 113 0.82 15.21 -1.79
N THR A 114 1.09 16.49 -1.53
CA THR A 114 2.26 17.19 -2.09
C THR A 114 3.33 17.50 -1.05
N ALA A 115 3.24 16.91 0.15
CA ALA A 115 4.18 17.18 1.23
C ALA A 115 5.60 16.72 0.93
N HIS A 116 5.74 15.73 0.06
CA HIS A 116 7.00 15.20 -0.40
C HIS A 116 6.93 15.14 -1.93
N GLU A 117 7.70 14.28 -2.57
CA GLU A 117 7.59 14.08 -4.01
C GLU A 117 6.26 13.39 -4.30
N PRO A 118 5.32 14.03 -5.03
CA PRO A 118 3.97 13.49 -5.14
C PRO A 118 3.90 12.14 -5.85
N GLU A 119 3.20 11.20 -5.24
CA GLU A 119 2.91 9.88 -5.81
C GLU A 119 1.45 9.78 -6.26
N PHE A 120 0.56 10.49 -5.57
CA PHE A 120 -0.87 10.46 -5.83
C PHE A 120 -1.38 11.83 -6.28
N SER A 121 -2.27 11.83 -7.26
CA SER A 121 -2.93 13.05 -7.74
C SER A 121 -4.25 13.33 -7.02
N ALA A 122 -4.83 12.30 -6.40
CA ALA A 122 -6.12 12.40 -5.71
C ALA A 122 -6.25 11.25 -4.72
N PHE A 123 -7.15 11.39 -3.78
CA PHE A 123 -7.46 10.30 -2.85
C PHE A 123 -8.97 10.22 -2.62
N GLN A 124 -9.40 9.07 -2.13
CA GLN A 124 -10.77 8.87 -1.66
C GLN A 124 -10.80 7.81 -0.56
N TRP A 125 -11.88 7.80 0.19
CA TRP A 125 -12.15 6.78 1.20
C TRP A 125 -13.18 5.83 0.64
N VAL A 126 -12.89 4.53 0.67
CA VAL A 126 -13.77 3.52 0.08
C VAL A 126 -14.03 2.38 1.07
N ASP A 127 -15.14 1.69 0.86
CA ASP A 127 -15.41 0.48 1.62
C ASP A 127 -14.37 -0.58 1.28
N MET A 128 -13.98 -1.37 2.27
CA MET A 128 -12.95 -2.39 2.13
C MET A 128 -13.27 -3.35 0.98
N ASP A 129 -14.54 -3.67 0.79
CA ASP A 129 -14.97 -4.61 -0.25
C ASP A 129 -14.76 -4.10 -1.68
N ARG A 130 -14.57 -2.79 -1.85
CA ARG A 130 -14.34 -2.21 -3.17
C ARG A 130 -12.90 -2.32 -3.64
N LEU A 131 -11.97 -2.59 -2.72
CA LEU A 131 -10.53 -2.56 -3.02
C LEU A 131 -10.12 -3.48 -4.17
N PRO A 132 -10.58 -4.75 -4.24
CA PRO A 132 -10.13 -5.61 -5.33
C PRO A 132 -10.54 -5.13 -6.72
N GLY A 133 -11.65 -4.40 -6.82
CA GLY A 133 -12.11 -3.85 -8.11
C GLY A 133 -11.40 -2.57 -8.51
N LEU A 134 -10.68 -1.93 -7.59
CA LEU A 134 -10.01 -0.66 -7.84
C LEU A 134 -8.55 -0.82 -8.20
N ILE A 135 -7.91 -1.88 -7.74
CA ILE A 135 -6.48 -2.12 -7.95
C ILE A 135 -6.24 -2.82 -9.29
N VAL A 136 -5.04 -2.63 -9.85
CA VAL A 136 -4.64 -3.34 -11.06
C VAL A 136 -4.78 -4.86 -10.88
N PRO A 137 -5.20 -5.58 -11.93
CA PRO A 137 -5.57 -7.00 -11.77
C PRO A 137 -4.51 -7.90 -11.14
N PHE A 138 -3.23 -7.72 -11.44
CA PHE A 138 -2.21 -8.62 -10.93
C PHE A 138 -1.93 -8.45 -9.42
N LYS A 139 -2.44 -7.39 -8.80
CA LYS A 139 -2.34 -7.17 -7.35
C LYS A 139 -3.62 -7.55 -6.61
N ARG A 140 -4.63 -7.97 -7.33
CA ARG A 140 -5.96 -8.21 -6.76
C ARG A 140 -5.94 -9.29 -5.67
N GLU A 141 -5.20 -10.37 -5.90
CA GLU A 141 -5.10 -11.45 -4.93
C GLU A 141 -4.42 -11.00 -3.63
N THR A 142 -3.38 -10.17 -3.74
CA THR A 142 -2.72 -9.57 -2.58
C THR A 142 -3.72 -8.78 -1.74
N TYR A 143 -4.53 -7.95 -2.39
CA TYR A 143 -5.53 -7.15 -1.70
C TYR A 143 -6.58 -8.02 -0.99
N LYS A 144 -6.97 -9.13 -1.61
CA LYS A 144 -7.92 -10.06 -0.97
C LYS A 144 -7.34 -10.64 0.31
N GLN A 145 -6.05 -10.98 0.32
CA GLN A 145 -5.39 -11.50 1.51
C GLN A 145 -5.34 -10.45 2.62
N VAL A 146 -5.03 -9.21 2.27
CA VAL A 146 -4.97 -8.10 3.23
C VAL A 146 -6.36 -7.84 3.83
N ILE A 147 -7.39 -7.83 2.98
CA ILE A 147 -8.77 -7.64 3.43
C ILE A 147 -9.16 -8.76 4.40
N ALA A 148 -8.84 -10.00 4.08
CA ALA A 148 -9.18 -11.13 4.97
C ALA A 148 -8.53 -10.96 6.35
N ALA A 149 -7.29 -10.47 6.39
CA ALA A 149 -6.56 -10.28 7.64
C ALA A 149 -7.14 -9.13 8.47
N PHE A 150 -7.56 -8.05 7.84
CA PHE A 150 -7.94 -6.82 8.54
C PHE A 150 -9.44 -6.58 8.64
N ARG A 151 -10.26 -7.42 8.00
CA ARG A 151 -11.72 -7.25 8.06
C ARG A 151 -12.26 -7.18 9.50
N PRO A 152 -11.76 -8.00 10.45
CA PRO A 152 -12.27 -7.91 11.83
C PRO A 152 -12.07 -6.55 12.50
N LEU A 153 -11.19 -5.69 11.95
CA LEU A 153 -10.97 -4.36 12.50
C LEU A 153 -12.04 -3.37 12.08
N ALA A 154 -12.77 -3.66 11.01
CA ALA A 154 -13.89 -2.84 10.57
C ALA A 154 -15.10 -3.18 11.43
N ARG A 155 -15.77 -2.15 11.97
CA ARG A 155 -16.89 -2.32 12.89
C ARG A 155 -18.22 -2.52 12.17
N ARG A 156 -18.19 -2.55 10.87
CA ARG A 156 -19.38 -2.65 10.02
C ARG A 156 -19.31 -3.80 9.07
#